data_226268a2e76d9e079f3369eaaa282cf3
#
_entry.id   226268a2e76d9e079f3369eaaa282cf3
#
_cell.length_a   1.000
_cell.length_b   1.000
_cell.length_c   1.000
_cell.angle_alpha   90.00
_cell.angle_beta   90.00
_cell.angle_gamma   90.00
#
_symmetry.space_group_name_H-M   'P 1'
#
loop_
_entity.id
_entity.type
_entity.pdbx_description
1 polymer ?
#
loop_
_entity_poly.entity_id
_entity_poly.type
_entity_poly.pdbx_seq_one_letter_code
_entity_poly.pdbx_strand_id
1 'polypeptide(L)'
;AICEGKPDTGFADHLRALKRLVGNRLSLAACHLYRGDDRARIRALGDLTDAVGVPLLATNDVLYHAPQRRPLQDVLTCIRYGCTIDEAGARLLANGERHLKDPTEMARLFRDRPEALRRSLEIAEACTFDLGDLRYEYPAEPVPPGETAQSALERLTWEGAARRYADGVPDRVKA
;
A
#
# COMPACT_ATOMS: atom_id res chain seq x y z
N ALA A 1 -7.20 -8.08 6.92
CA ALA A 1 -7.68 -7.26 8.05
C ALA A 1 -6.55 -7.02 9.05
N ILE A 2 -6.56 -5.92 9.75
CA ILE A 2 -5.60 -5.56 10.81
C ILE A 2 -6.38 -5.27 12.08
N CYS A 3 -5.91 -5.80 13.22
CA CYS A 3 -6.45 -5.52 14.55
C CYS A 3 -5.46 -4.61 15.29
N GLU A 4 -5.79 -3.35 15.53
CA GLU A 4 -4.90 -2.40 16.21
C GLU A 4 -4.93 -2.53 17.74
N GLY A 5 -6.02 -2.98 18.28
CA GLY A 5 -6.22 -3.18 19.72
C GLY A 5 -6.16 -4.64 20.15
N LYS A 6 -6.67 -4.90 21.35
CA LYS A 6 -6.98 -6.26 21.82
C LYS A 6 -8.22 -6.76 21.09
N PRO A 7 -8.21 -7.97 20.49
CA PRO A 7 -9.39 -8.48 19.81
C PRO A 7 -10.55 -8.67 20.80
N ASP A 8 -11.71 -8.14 20.44
CA ASP A 8 -12.96 -8.25 21.18
C ASP A 8 -14.04 -8.98 20.36
N THR A 9 -15.21 -9.16 20.95
CA THR A 9 -16.34 -9.83 20.29
C THR A 9 -16.85 -9.06 19.07
N GLY A 10 -16.84 -7.72 19.12
CA GLY A 10 -17.22 -6.87 17.99
C GLY A 10 -16.29 -7.04 16.80
N PHE A 11 -14.98 -7.11 17.06
CA PHE A 11 -14.00 -7.39 16.01
C PHE A 11 -14.18 -8.78 15.39
N ALA A 12 -14.51 -9.80 16.22
CA ALA A 12 -14.80 -11.14 15.73
C ALA A 12 -16.01 -11.15 14.76
N ASP A 13 -17.07 -10.40 15.09
CA ASP A 13 -18.27 -10.32 14.24
C ASP A 13 -18.00 -9.57 12.93
N HIS A 14 -17.23 -8.49 12.96
CA HIS A 14 -16.76 -7.81 11.75
C HIS A 14 -15.92 -8.74 10.87
N LEU A 15 -15.03 -9.54 11.46
CA LEU A 15 -14.21 -10.48 10.72
C LEU A 15 -15.06 -11.58 10.05
N ARG A 16 -16.09 -12.09 10.73
CA ARG A 16 -17.08 -13.02 10.14
C ARG A 16 -17.86 -12.38 9.00
N ALA A 17 -18.27 -11.13 9.15
CA ALA A 17 -18.97 -10.40 8.09
C ALA A 17 -18.09 -10.21 6.86
N LEU A 18 -16.84 -9.79 7.03
CA LEU A 18 -15.87 -9.66 5.95
C LEU A 18 -15.63 -11.02 5.25
N LYS A 19 -15.48 -12.09 6.02
CA LYS A 19 -15.32 -13.45 5.46
C LYS A 19 -16.47 -13.85 4.54
N ARG A 20 -17.72 -13.51 4.92
CA ARG A 20 -18.90 -13.78 4.04
C ARG A 20 -18.84 -13.01 2.73
N LEU A 21 -18.26 -11.79 2.73
CA LEU A 21 -18.18 -10.94 1.54
C LEU A 21 -17.04 -11.36 0.60
N VAL A 22 -15.85 -11.64 1.13
CA VAL A 22 -14.64 -11.83 0.31
C VAL A 22 -14.08 -13.25 0.35
N GLY A 23 -14.67 -14.13 1.15
CA GLY A 23 -14.34 -15.56 1.20
C GLY A 23 -12.89 -15.82 1.61
N ASN A 24 -12.23 -16.70 0.87
CA ASN A 24 -10.84 -17.13 1.13
C ASN A 24 -9.77 -16.07 0.83
N ARG A 25 -10.16 -14.93 0.29
CA ARG A 25 -9.26 -13.78 0.08
C ARG A 25 -8.99 -12.99 1.35
N LEU A 26 -9.70 -13.29 2.46
CA LEU A 26 -9.47 -12.65 3.75
C LEU A 26 -8.33 -13.34 4.50
N SER A 27 -7.48 -12.54 5.12
CA SER A 27 -6.50 -12.97 6.13
C SER A 27 -6.45 -11.93 7.25
N LEU A 28 -6.14 -12.35 8.46
CA LEU A 28 -5.89 -11.45 9.59
C LEU A 28 -4.38 -11.27 9.78
N ALA A 29 -3.89 -10.04 9.62
CA ALA A 29 -2.47 -9.73 9.77
C ALA A 29 -2.06 -9.68 11.25
N ALA A 30 -0.93 -10.28 11.56
CA ALA A 30 -0.25 -10.21 12.85
C ALA A 30 1.19 -9.73 12.66
N CYS A 31 1.63 -8.84 13.55
CA CYS A 31 2.98 -8.29 13.57
C CYS A 31 3.62 -8.54 14.92
N HIS A 32 4.93 -8.81 14.93
CA HIS A 32 5.76 -8.83 16.12
C HIS A 32 6.69 -7.63 16.13
N LEU A 33 6.36 -6.60 16.91
CA LEU A 33 7.01 -5.29 16.88
C LEU A 33 7.75 -4.94 18.18
N TYR A 34 8.08 -5.94 19.01
CA TYR A 34 8.77 -5.79 20.29
C TYR A 34 8.12 -4.77 21.23
N ARG A 35 6.79 -4.86 21.35
CA ARG A 35 5.99 -4.02 22.26
C ARG A 35 5.90 -4.56 23.68
N GLY A 36 6.45 -5.76 23.91
CA GLY A 36 6.43 -6.45 25.20
C GLY A 36 5.34 -7.52 25.33
N ASP A 37 4.18 -7.34 24.71
CA ASP A 37 3.04 -8.26 24.73
C ASP A 37 2.81 -9.02 23.41
N ASP A 38 3.72 -8.89 22.44
CA ASP A 38 3.54 -9.39 21.07
C ASP A 38 3.17 -10.87 21.01
N ARG A 39 3.83 -11.74 21.81
CA ARG A 39 3.52 -13.16 21.82
C ARG A 39 2.10 -13.46 22.32
N ALA A 40 1.68 -12.79 23.40
CA ALA A 40 0.32 -12.94 23.90
C ALA A 40 -0.71 -12.44 22.89
N ARG A 41 -0.41 -11.33 22.22
CA ARG A 41 -1.23 -10.76 21.15
C ARG A 41 -1.33 -11.70 19.95
N ILE A 42 -0.21 -12.21 19.43
CA ILE A 42 -0.20 -13.14 18.29
C ILE A 42 -0.99 -14.41 18.63
N ARG A 43 -0.86 -14.91 19.87
CA ARG A 43 -1.64 -16.07 20.33
C ARG A 43 -3.13 -15.75 20.31
N ALA A 44 -3.56 -14.64 20.91
CA ALA A 44 -4.96 -14.23 20.96
C ALA A 44 -5.56 -14.01 19.54
N LEU A 45 -4.77 -13.44 18.61
CA LEU A 45 -5.17 -13.32 17.21
C LEU A 45 -5.30 -14.69 16.53
N GLY A 46 -4.38 -15.62 16.83
CA GLY A 46 -4.43 -16.99 16.34
C GLY A 46 -5.68 -17.73 16.83
N ASP A 47 -5.98 -17.67 18.12
CA ASP A 47 -7.18 -18.29 18.69
C ASP A 47 -8.47 -17.72 18.07
N LEU A 48 -8.50 -16.39 17.82
CA LEU A 48 -9.60 -15.75 17.12
C LEU A 48 -9.72 -16.25 15.68
N THR A 49 -8.60 -16.33 14.94
CA THR A 49 -8.60 -16.79 13.55
C THR A 49 -9.06 -18.24 13.42
N ASP A 50 -8.66 -19.09 14.36
CA ASP A 50 -9.11 -20.49 14.45
C ASP A 50 -10.63 -20.56 14.69
N ALA A 51 -11.17 -19.76 15.60
CA ALA A 51 -12.61 -19.71 15.91
C ALA A 51 -13.48 -19.13 14.77
N VAL A 52 -12.94 -18.21 13.95
CA VAL A 52 -13.66 -17.59 12.83
C VAL A 52 -13.39 -18.33 11.50
N GLY A 53 -12.35 -19.15 11.45
CA GLY A 53 -11.89 -19.84 10.24
C GLY A 53 -11.30 -18.90 9.19
N VAL A 54 -10.59 -17.84 9.62
CA VAL A 54 -9.84 -16.91 8.76
C VAL A 54 -8.36 -17.18 8.96
N PRO A 55 -7.53 -17.32 7.90
CA PRO A 55 -6.11 -17.56 8.09
C PRO A 55 -5.40 -16.39 8.79
N LEU A 56 -4.48 -16.70 9.72
CA LEU A 56 -3.52 -15.74 10.25
C LEU A 56 -2.44 -15.49 9.19
N LEU A 57 -1.98 -14.24 9.08
CA LEU A 57 -0.94 -13.79 8.15
C LEU A 57 0.19 -13.14 8.94
N ALA A 58 1.40 -13.68 8.85
CA ALA A 58 2.58 -13.03 9.40
C ALA A 58 3.00 -11.86 8.49
N THR A 59 3.16 -10.70 9.10
CA THR A 59 3.67 -9.50 8.42
C THR A 59 4.51 -8.68 9.38
N ASN A 60 5.28 -7.73 8.89
CA ASN A 60 6.06 -6.83 9.73
C ASN A 60 5.64 -5.36 9.60
N ASP A 61 4.58 -5.08 8.83
CA ASP A 61 4.05 -3.73 8.61
C ASP A 61 5.17 -2.74 8.27
N VAL A 62 5.97 -3.08 7.25
CA VAL A 62 7.24 -2.46 6.90
C VAL A 62 7.06 -1.02 6.43
N LEU A 63 7.86 -0.11 6.99
CA LEU A 63 7.95 1.30 6.57
C LEU A 63 9.32 1.66 5.97
N TYR A 64 10.35 0.87 6.24
CA TYR A 64 11.70 1.08 5.74
C TYR A 64 12.46 -0.25 5.62
N HIS A 65 13.46 -0.29 4.75
CA HIS A 65 14.19 -1.51 4.45
C HIS A 65 15.20 -1.92 5.51
N ALA A 66 15.70 -0.98 6.31
CA ALA A 66 16.68 -1.24 7.37
C ALA A 66 16.41 -0.33 8.58
N PRO A 67 16.72 -0.77 9.82
CA PRO A 67 16.40 -0.02 11.04
C PRO A 67 17.06 1.38 11.08
N GLN A 68 18.22 1.54 10.43
CA GLN A 68 18.93 2.83 10.33
C GLN A 68 18.17 3.89 9.52
N ARG A 69 17.12 3.50 8.79
CA ARG A 69 16.24 4.41 8.03
C ARG A 69 15.08 4.97 8.84
N ARG A 70 14.91 4.54 10.09
CA ARG A 70 13.90 5.08 10.99
C ARG A 70 13.92 6.61 11.08
N PRO A 71 15.07 7.32 11.22
CA PRO A 71 15.06 8.78 11.29
C PRO A 71 14.38 9.44 10.08
N LEU A 72 14.49 8.87 8.89
CA LEU A 72 13.78 9.37 7.70
C LEU A 72 12.27 9.24 7.88
N GLN A 73 11.79 8.11 8.42
CA GLN A 73 10.37 7.90 8.71
C GLN A 73 9.87 8.90 9.79
N ASP A 74 10.69 9.21 10.78
CA ASP A 74 10.36 10.18 11.82
C ASP A 74 10.18 11.59 11.21
N VAL A 75 11.06 11.99 10.28
CA VAL A 75 10.91 13.24 9.50
C VAL A 75 9.64 13.25 8.67
N LEU A 76 9.32 12.15 7.95
CA LEU A 76 8.09 12.04 7.17
C LEU A 76 6.85 12.14 8.08
N THR A 77 6.91 11.61 9.28
CA THR A 77 5.85 11.76 10.29
C THR A 77 5.70 13.21 10.71
N CYS A 78 6.78 13.92 10.97
CA CYS A 78 6.77 15.35 11.31
C CYS A 78 6.16 16.20 10.18
N ILE A 79 6.54 15.93 8.92
CA ILE A 79 5.94 16.59 7.75
C ILE A 79 4.43 16.36 7.69
N ARG A 80 3.97 15.12 7.90
CA ARG A 80 2.55 14.76 7.90
C ARG A 80 1.75 15.53 8.95
N TYR A 81 2.33 15.74 10.13
CA TYR A 81 1.66 16.40 11.25
C TYR A 81 1.98 17.90 11.37
N GLY A 82 2.81 18.45 10.49
CA GLY A 82 3.19 19.86 10.50
C GLY A 82 3.89 20.27 11.80
N CYS A 83 4.77 19.41 12.35
CA CYS A 83 5.47 19.65 13.62
C CYS A 83 6.98 19.36 13.47
N THR A 84 7.76 19.85 14.44
CA THR A 84 9.19 19.53 14.54
C THR A 84 9.41 18.16 15.19
N ILE A 85 10.64 17.64 15.12
CA ILE A 85 10.98 16.35 15.73
C ILE A 85 10.81 16.39 17.25
N ASP A 86 11.13 17.51 17.88
CA ASP A 86 11.01 17.71 19.32
C ASP A 86 9.56 17.79 19.79
N GLU A 87 8.65 18.23 18.92
CA GLU A 87 7.21 18.32 19.18
C GLU A 87 6.43 17.03 18.85
N ALA A 88 7.06 16.12 18.09
CA ALA A 88 6.38 14.94 17.57
C ALA A 88 5.93 13.97 18.68
N GLY A 89 6.73 13.81 19.72
CA GLY A 89 6.39 12.99 20.90
C GLY A 89 5.89 11.59 20.54
N ALA A 90 4.73 11.22 21.07
CA ALA A 90 4.10 9.89 20.85
C ALA A 90 3.60 9.64 19.40
N ARG A 91 3.70 10.61 18.49
CA ARG A 91 3.42 10.41 17.05
C ARG A 91 4.52 9.60 16.36
N LEU A 92 5.73 9.58 16.95
CA LEU A 92 6.83 8.75 16.47
C LEU A 92 6.65 7.29 16.89
N LEU A 93 7.20 6.38 16.10
CA LEU A 93 7.19 4.97 16.42
C LEU A 93 8.02 4.68 17.68
N ALA A 94 7.57 3.77 18.53
CA ALA A 94 8.25 3.41 19.77
C ALA A 94 9.65 2.81 19.53
N ASN A 95 9.86 2.12 18.40
CA ASN A 95 11.12 1.47 18.03
C ASN A 95 11.32 1.42 16.52
N GLY A 96 12.45 0.85 16.06
CA GLY A 96 12.81 0.69 14.66
C GLY A 96 12.40 -0.66 14.04
N GLU A 97 11.45 -1.38 14.63
CA GLU A 97 11.14 -2.77 14.26
C GLU A 97 10.31 -2.94 12.98
N ARG A 98 9.80 -1.85 12.40
CA ARG A 98 9.04 -1.88 11.15
C ARG A 98 9.94 -1.82 9.91
N HIS A 99 11.02 -2.59 9.94
CA HIS A 99 11.95 -2.79 8.82
C HIS A 99 11.78 -4.17 8.18
N LEU A 100 12.35 -4.35 7.00
CA LEU A 100 12.40 -5.67 6.36
C LEU A 100 13.25 -6.61 7.23
N LYS A 101 12.67 -7.73 7.64
CA LYS A 101 13.36 -8.78 8.37
C LYS A 101 13.66 -9.95 7.44
N ASP A 102 14.78 -10.61 7.67
CA ASP A 102 15.12 -11.81 6.94
C ASP A 102 14.17 -12.99 7.30
N PRO A 103 14.09 -14.01 6.44
CA PRO A 103 13.20 -15.16 6.67
C PRO A 103 13.47 -15.91 7.98
N THR A 104 14.72 -15.99 8.42
CA THR A 104 15.11 -16.69 9.66
C THR A 104 14.56 -15.95 10.87
N GLU A 105 14.69 -14.63 10.88
CA GLU A 105 14.14 -13.80 11.95
C GLU A 105 12.60 -13.86 11.97
N MET A 106 11.95 -13.81 10.83
CA MET A 106 10.49 -13.97 10.75
C MET A 106 10.05 -15.34 11.26
N ALA A 107 10.77 -16.41 10.91
CA ALA A 107 10.50 -17.76 11.42
C ALA A 107 10.66 -17.85 12.95
N ARG A 108 11.68 -17.18 13.51
CA ARG A 108 11.89 -17.09 14.96
C ARG A 108 10.76 -16.35 15.68
N LEU A 109 10.29 -15.24 15.12
CA LEU A 109 9.21 -14.42 15.69
C LEU A 109 7.85 -15.12 15.67
N PHE A 110 7.59 -15.89 14.62
CA PHE A 110 6.33 -16.62 14.41
C PHE A 110 6.45 -18.14 14.65
N ARG A 111 7.46 -18.58 15.42
CA ARG A 111 7.70 -20.01 15.66
C ARG A 111 6.50 -20.77 16.25
N ASP A 112 5.64 -20.06 17.01
CA ASP A 112 4.44 -20.62 17.63
C ASP A 112 3.24 -20.66 16.65
N ARG A 113 3.37 -20.05 15.46
CA ARG A 113 2.34 -19.96 14.38
C ARG A 113 2.99 -20.02 12.99
N PRO A 114 3.70 -21.10 12.64
CA PRO A 114 4.42 -21.22 11.36
C PRO A 114 3.48 -21.18 10.14
N GLU A 115 2.21 -21.55 10.31
CA GLU A 115 1.18 -21.44 9.29
C GLU A 115 0.94 -19.99 8.83
N ALA A 116 1.14 -19.00 9.71
CA ALA A 116 1.01 -17.58 9.36
C ALA A 116 2.09 -17.12 8.37
N LEU A 117 3.30 -17.67 8.46
CA LEU A 117 4.37 -17.43 7.48
C LEU A 117 4.07 -18.10 6.14
N ARG A 118 3.58 -19.34 6.16
CA ARG A 118 3.17 -20.04 4.94
C ARG A 118 2.10 -19.24 4.20
N ARG A 119 1.15 -18.65 4.95
CA ARG A 119 0.12 -17.79 4.37
C ARG A 119 0.70 -16.56 3.65
N SER A 120 1.82 -16.00 4.11
CA SER A 120 2.50 -14.90 3.41
C SER A 120 3.02 -15.33 2.04
N LEU A 121 3.60 -16.51 1.94
CA LEU A 121 4.07 -17.09 0.68
C LEU A 121 2.92 -17.37 -0.28
N GLU A 122 1.83 -17.97 0.19
CA GLU A 122 0.63 -18.22 -0.60
C GLU A 122 0.06 -16.92 -1.22
N ILE A 123 0.06 -15.82 -0.45
CA ILE A 123 -0.39 -14.52 -0.96
C ILE A 123 0.61 -13.97 -2.00
N ALA A 124 1.91 -14.07 -1.73
CA ALA A 124 2.94 -13.61 -2.67
C ALA A 124 2.85 -14.36 -4.01
N GLU A 125 2.66 -15.68 -3.98
CA GLU A 125 2.49 -16.52 -5.16
C GLU A 125 1.20 -16.21 -5.93
N ALA A 126 0.14 -15.81 -5.22
CA ALA A 126 -1.13 -15.40 -5.86
C ALA A 126 -1.08 -14.00 -6.49
N CYS A 127 -0.10 -13.17 -6.13
CA CYS A 127 0.11 -11.84 -6.69
C CYS A 127 1.02 -11.95 -7.93
N THR A 128 0.43 -12.18 -9.10
CA THR A 128 1.14 -12.40 -10.37
C THR A 128 1.28 -11.15 -11.23
N PHE A 129 0.71 -10.03 -10.81
CA PHE A 129 0.80 -8.78 -11.58
C PHE A 129 2.21 -8.22 -11.57
N ASP A 130 2.72 -7.89 -12.76
CA ASP A 130 3.99 -7.21 -12.99
C ASP A 130 3.75 -5.86 -13.70
N LEU A 131 4.57 -4.85 -13.37
CA LEU A 131 4.47 -3.54 -14.01
C LEU A 131 4.76 -3.62 -15.53
N GLY A 132 5.53 -4.60 -15.98
CA GLY A 132 5.76 -4.89 -17.39
C GLY A 132 4.52 -5.37 -18.14
N ASP A 133 3.48 -5.84 -17.43
CA ASP A 133 2.20 -6.22 -18.03
C ASP A 133 1.34 -5.01 -18.40
N LEU A 134 1.69 -3.82 -17.90
CA LEU A 134 0.96 -2.60 -18.20
C LEU A 134 1.18 -2.21 -19.67
N ARG A 135 0.10 -2.26 -20.43
CA ARG A 135 0.03 -1.72 -21.79
C ARG A 135 -0.86 -0.51 -21.77
N TYR A 136 -0.30 0.62 -22.17
CA TYR A 136 -1.08 1.83 -22.34
C TYR A 136 -1.67 1.82 -23.75
N GLU A 137 -2.96 1.54 -23.84
CA GLU A 137 -3.73 1.76 -25.06
C GLU A 137 -4.37 3.15 -24.94
N TYR A 138 -3.81 4.12 -25.65
CA TYR A 138 -4.47 5.41 -25.78
C TYR A 138 -5.70 5.25 -26.68
N PRO A 139 -6.85 5.81 -26.31
CA PRO A 139 -7.99 5.80 -27.21
C PRO A 139 -7.61 6.44 -28.55
N ALA A 140 -8.03 5.80 -29.65
CA ALA A 140 -7.83 6.37 -30.98
C ALA A 140 -8.66 7.67 -31.08
N GLU A 141 -7.97 8.79 -31.25
CA GLU A 141 -8.67 10.06 -31.49
C GLU A 141 -9.43 10.00 -32.82
N PRO A 142 -10.69 10.51 -32.88
CA PRO A 142 -11.43 10.58 -34.13
C PRO A 142 -10.73 11.58 -35.05
N VAL A 143 -10.09 11.08 -36.10
CA VAL A 143 -9.40 11.88 -37.10
C VAL A 143 -10.32 12.01 -38.31
N PRO A 144 -10.52 13.23 -38.89
CA PRO A 144 -11.29 13.40 -40.09
C PRO A 144 -10.77 12.57 -41.27
N PRO A 145 -11.63 12.12 -42.19
CA PRO A 145 -11.19 11.37 -43.36
C PRO A 145 -10.11 12.12 -44.17
N GLY A 146 -9.01 11.45 -44.45
CA GLY A 146 -7.89 12.03 -45.22
C GLY A 146 -6.82 12.76 -44.40
N GLU A 147 -7.02 12.89 -43.09
CA GLU A 147 -6.00 13.42 -42.15
C GLU A 147 -5.30 12.31 -41.39
N THR A 148 -4.10 12.60 -40.90
CA THR A 148 -3.42 11.79 -39.85
C THR A 148 -3.67 12.43 -38.48
N ALA A 149 -3.46 11.68 -37.39
CA ALA A 149 -3.58 12.23 -36.03
C ALA A 149 -2.67 13.47 -35.84
N GLN A 150 -1.45 13.43 -36.43
CA GLN A 150 -0.51 14.54 -36.39
C GLN A 150 -1.02 15.77 -37.14
N SER A 151 -1.50 15.63 -38.39
CA SER A 151 -2.01 16.76 -39.16
C SER A 151 -3.29 17.37 -38.58
N ALA A 152 -4.16 16.53 -38.01
CA ALA A 152 -5.34 16.98 -37.29
C ALA A 152 -4.95 17.78 -36.02
N LEU A 153 -3.96 17.31 -35.24
CA LEU A 153 -3.45 18.04 -34.09
C LEU A 153 -2.84 19.39 -34.47
N GLU A 154 -2.02 19.45 -35.51
CA GLU A 154 -1.44 20.70 -36.02
C GLU A 154 -2.53 21.69 -36.43
N ARG A 155 -3.50 21.27 -37.24
CA ARG A 155 -4.62 22.10 -37.64
C ARG A 155 -5.40 22.65 -36.44
N LEU A 156 -5.81 21.77 -35.52
CA LEU A 156 -6.57 22.17 -34.31
C LEU A 156 -5.77 23.11 -33.43
N THR A 157 -4.45 22.92 -33.34
CA THR A 157 -3.56 23.80 -32.59
C THR A 157 -3.55 25.20 -33.17
N TRP A 158 -3.41 25.33 -34.50
CA TRP A 158 -3.42 26.63 -35.17
C TRP A 158 -4.79 27.29 -35.13
N GLU A 159 -5.87 26.54 -35.29
CA GLU A 159 -7.24 27.06 -35.11
C GLU A 159 -7.48 27.55 -33.67
N GLY A 160 -6.98 26.83 -32.67
CA GLY A 160 -7.03 27.23 -31.27
C GLY A 160 -6.21 28.51 -31.02
N ALA A 161 -5.00 28.57 -31.58
CA ALA A 161 -4.14 29.74 -31.48
C ALA A 161 -4.78 30.98 -32.14
N ALA A 162 -5.36 30.84 -33.31
CA ALA A 162 -6.05 31.94 -33.98
C ALA A 162 -7.25 32.48 -33.17
N ARG A 163 -8.01 31.59 -32.54
CA ARG A 163 -9.11 31.99 -31.63
C ARG A 163 -8.61 32.72 -30.38
N ARG A 164 -7.44 32.31 -29.84
CA ARG A 164 -6.89 32.89 -28.63
C ARG A 164 -6.19 34.24 -28.87
N TYR A 165 -5.59 34.41 -30.03
CA TYR A 165 -4.84 35.61 -30.43
C TYR A 165 -5.50 36.29 -31.62
N ALA A 166 -6.58 37.05 -31.36
CA ALA A 166 -7.37 37.71 -32.40
C ALA A 166 -6.54 38.68 -33.24
N ASP A 167 -5.52 39.32 -32.66
CA ASP A 167 -4.61 40.26 -33.33
C ASP A 167 -3.40 39.58 -34.00
N GLY A 168 -3.39 38.26 -34.07
CA GLY A 168 -2.32 37.44 -34.64
C GLY A 168 -1.50 36.70 -33.57
N VAL A 169 -1.06 35.47 -33.94
CA VAL A 169 -0.28 34.61 -33.03
C VAL A 169 1.14 35.20 -32.86
N PRO A 170 1.58 35.52 -31.65
CA PRO A 170 2.92 36.04 -31.39
C PRO A 170 4.03 35.08 -31.80
N ASP A 171 5.16 35.58 -32.30
CA ASP A 171 6.28 34.75 -32.76
C ASP A 171 6.83 33.81 -31.67
N ARG A 172 6.84 34.22 -30.40
CA ARG A 172 7.22 33.41 -29.26
C ARG A 172 6.32 32.18 -29.04
N VAL A 173 5.17 32.11 -29.70
CA VAL A 173 4.20 31.01 -29.60
C VAL A 173 4.26 30.14 -30.86
N LYS A 174 4.88 30.62 -31.94
CA LYS A 174 5.07 29.87 -33.20
C LYS A 174 6.33 28.98 -33.16
N ALA A 175 7.26 29.27 -32.22
CA ALA A 175 8.50 28.51 -32.02
C ALA A 175 8.27 27.26 -31.18
#